data_b0664eff17ca031014f7067f62bf9311
#
_entry.id   b0664eff17ca031014f7067f62bf9311
#
_cell.length_a   1.000
_cell.length_b   1.000
_cell.length_c   1.000
_cell.angle_alpha   90.00
_cell.angle_beta   90.00
_cell.angle_gamma   90.00
#
_symmetry.space_group_name_H-M   'P 1'
#
loop_
_entity.id
_entity.type
_entity.pdbx_description
1 polymer ?
#
loop_
_entity_poly.entity_id
_entity_poly.type
_entity_poly.pdbx_seq_one_letter_code
_entity_poly.pdbx_strand_id
1 'polypeptide(L)'
;MNPNPRRIAAIALPVVIALVALGLWVRGRESNGPIDASGTVEATEVDLGFTLAGRLDSLGVDEGDTTRPGQDLARLDLGAMTARRDQARAEIAASRALLLELTRGTRPEELAQAAAAKKAADDRLADADRDLARARTLFAAGAVSQEALDKASLAHDVAQSQATQAAEGYQLAQAGPRRERIEAQRAAVDRAEGALRQIEADLEHMRIRSPFAGIVTAKHRERGEVVPAGSPVVTLRNRDDRWVRIYVPERQVGRVHVGDAATIKTDADPKRAYRGQVIFIATQAEFTPRSVQTKEERVRLVYAVKVRIEGDPAYELKPGMPADVRIGGTAGAAAAR
;
A
#
# COMPACT_ATOMS: atom_id res chain seq x y z
N MET A 1 23.49 -50.35 80.76
CA MET A 1 22.80 -49.01 80.64
C MET A 1 22.02 -49.03 79.36
N ASN A 2 20.72 -49.33 79.42
CA ASN A 2 19.86 -49.30 78.23
C ASN A 2 19.33 -47.84 78.01
N PRO A 3 19.53 -47.22 76.85
CA PRO A 3 19.05 -45.84 76.59
C PRO A 3 17.51 -45.91 76.44
N ASN A 4 16.85 -45.07 77.19
CA ASN A 4 15.39 -44.94 77.30
C ASN A 4 14.80 -44.54 75.93
N PRO A 5 13.94 -45.39 75.26
CA PRO A 5 13.49 -45.14 73.88
C PRO A 5 12.66 -43.84 73.74
N ARG A 6 12.05 -43.37 74.85
CA ARG A 6 11.28 -42.11 74.88
C ARG A 6 12.12 -40.82 74.70
N ARG A 7 13.42 -40.87 75.07
CA ARG A 7 14.34 -39.71 74.95
C ARG A 7 14.94 -39.62 73.52
N ILE A 8 15.09 -40.77 72.82
CA ILE A 8 15.55 -40.83 71.44
C ILE A 8 14.46 -40.34 70.52
N ALA A 9 13.19 -40.70 70.72
CA ALA A 9 12.04 -40.24 69.94
C ALA A 9 11.82 -38.73 70.07
N ALA A 10 12.07 -38.14 71.26
CA ALA A 10 11.90 -36.68 71.51
C ALA A 10 12.90 -35.83 70.77
N ILE A 11 14.09 -36.37 70.40
CA ILE A 11 15.12 -35.61 69.65
C ILE A 11 15.01 -35.96 68.12
N ALA A 12 14.64 -37.18 67.77
CA ALA A 12 14.55 -37.61 66.37
C ALA A 12 13.38 -36.94 65.61
N LEU A 13 12.26 -36.71 66.29
CA LEU A 13 11.06 -36.10 65.65
C LEU A 13 11.29 -34.66 65.16
N PRO A 14 11.84 -33.73 65.94
CA PRO A 14 12.11 -32.36 65.48
C PRO A 14 13.21 -32.33 64.39
N VAL A 15 14.19 -33.23 64.43
CA VAL A 15 15.22 -33.33 63.39
C VAL A 15 14.60 -33.76 62.05
N VAL A 16 13.71 -34.76 62.07
CA VAL A 16 12.99 -35.21 60.86
C VAL A 16 12.08 -34.09 60.30
N ILE A 17 11.38 -33.35 61.18
CA ILE A 17 10.55 -32.23 60.78
C ILE A 17 11.41 -31.13 60.15
N ALA A 18 12.57 -30.81 60.78
CA ALA A 18 13.50 -29.82 60.24
C ALA A 18 14.08 -30.24 58.86
N LEU A 19 14.41 -31.51 58.68
CA LEU A 19 14.89 -32.04 57.39
C LEU A 19 13.79 -32.04 56.33
N VAL A 20 12.57 -32.37 56.69
CA VAL A 20 11.40 -32.29 55.77
C VAL A 20 11.07 -30.82 55.44
N ALA A 21 11.08 -29.92 56.40
CA ALA A 21 10.89 -28.49 56.21
C ALA A 21 12.01 -27.89 55.33
N LEU A 22 13.27 -28.29 55.56
CA LEU A 22 14.42 -27.86 54.78
C LEU A 22 14.31 -28.43 53.34
N GLY A 23 13.89 -29.70 53.16
CA GLY A 23 13.64 -30.30 51.87
C GLY A 23 12.51 -29.63 51.08
N LEU A 24 11.41 -29.32 51.76
CA LEU A 24 10.30 -28.56 51.18
C LEU A 24 10.70 -27.12 50.82
N TRP A 25 11.53 -26.47 51.68
CA TRP A 25 12.03 -25.11 51.42
C TRP A 25 13.00 -25.07 50.23
N VAL A 26 13.93 -26.03 50.13
CA VAL A 26 14.86 -26.18 49.02
C VAL A 26 14.08 -26.48 47.74
N ARG A 27 13.07 -27.37 47.77
CA ARG A 27 12.22 -27.70 46.61
C ARG A 27 11.34 -26.54 46.18
N GLY A 28 10.85 -25.71 47.11
CA GLY A 28 10.10 -24.50 46.81
C GLY A 28 10.99 -23.40 46.22
N ARG A 29 12.27 -23.40 46.50
CA ARG A 29 13.23 -22.40 45.99
C ARG A 29 13.63 -22.70 44.53
N GLU A 30 13.69 -23.97 44.11
CA GLU A 30 13.93 -24.41 42.72
C GLU A 30 12.74 -24.03 41.77
N SER A 31 11.52 -23.93 42.32
CA SER A 31 10.35 -23.65 41.48
C SER A 31 10.16 -22.15 41.15
N ASN A 32 10.85 -21.23 41.84
CA ASN A 32 10.68 -19.79 41.70
C ASN A 32 11.90 -19.05 41.12
N GLY A 33 12.93 -19.76 40.67
CA GLY A 33 14.12 -19.17 40.06
C GLY A 33 13.84 -18.56 38.68
N PRO A 34 14.78 -17.75 38.17
CA PRO A 34 14.73 -17.26 36.79
C PRO A 34 14.72 -18.44 35.81
N ILE A 35 14.10 -18.27 34.67
CA ILE A 35 14.04 -19.28 33.60
C ILE A 35 15.22 -19.03 32.67
N ASP A 36 16.15 -19.98 32.62
CA ASP A 36 17.27 -19.96 31.70
C ASP A 36 16.92 -20.86 30.49
N ALA A 37 17.04 -20.33 29.30
CA ALA A 37 16.81 -21.06 28.07
C ALA A 37 17.75 -20.58 26.97
N SER A 38 18.24 -21.51 26.17
CA SER A 38 19.14 -21.23 25.05
C SER A 38 18.38 -21.21 23.74
N GLY A 39 18.88 -20.44 22.80
CA GLY A 39 18.26 -20.34 21.48
C GLY A 39 19.17 -19.69 20.46
N THR A 40 18.57 -19.17 19.39
CA THR A 40 19.29 -18.57 18.28
C THR A 40 18.72 -17.19 17.97
N VAL A 41 19.60 -16.26 17.66
CA VAL A 41 19.21 -14.94 17.16
C VAL A 41 18.59 -15.09 15.76
N GLU A 42 17.42 -14.55 15.57
CA GLU A 42 16.70 -14.47 14.30
C GLU A 42 16.35 -13.02 13.97
N ALA A 43 16.04 -12.75 12.72
CA ALA A 43 15.53 -11.46 12.25
C ALA A 43 14.48 -11.69 11.18
N THR A 44 13.65 -10.66 10.94
CA THR A 44 12.73 -10.67 9.81
C THR A 44 13.51 -10.57 8.51
N GLU A 45 13.27 -11.52 7.61
CA GLU A 45 13.77 -11.51 6.24
C GLU A 45 12.61 -11.40 5.26
N VAL A 46 12.81 -10.64 4.19
CA VAL A 46 11.82 -10.44 3.14
C VAL A 46 12.48 -10.65 1.79
N ASP A 47 11.90 -11.51 0.99
CA ASP A 47 12.28 -11.70 -0.41
C ASP A 47 11.58 -10.63 -1.25
N LEU A 48 12.36 -9.76 -1.86
CA LEU A 48 11.87 -8.70 -2.71
C LEU A 48 11.97 -9.12 -4.17
N GLY A 49 10.85 -9.01 -4.89
CA GLY A 49 10.72 -9.34 -6.30
C GLY A 49 9.82 -8.33 -7.02
N PHE A 50 9.83 -8.39 -8.35
CA PHE A 50 8.94 -7.58 -9.18
C PHE A 50 7.56 -8.23 -9.28
N THR A 51 6.50 -7.41 -9.32
CA THR A 51 5.13 -7.89 -9.60
C THR A 51 4.88 -8.10 -11.09
N LEU A 52 5.73 -7.54 -11.95
CA LEU A 52 5.69 -7.68 -13.40
C LEU A 52 6.94 -8.42 -13.88
N ALA A 53 6.78 -9.19 -14.96
CA ALA A 53 7.92 -9.82 -15.63
C ALA A 53 8.66 -8.81 -16.52
N GLY A 54 10.00 -8.93 -16.58
CA GLY A 54 10.80 -8.07 -17.44
C GLY A 54 12.29 -8.37 -17.35
N ARG A 55 13.08 -7.70 -18.19
CA ARG A 55 14.54 -7.80 -18.11
C ARG A 55 15.07 -6.86 -17.03
N LEU A 56 15.96 -7.36 -16.17
CA LEU A 56 16.63 -6.59 -15.14
C LEU A 56 17.63 -5.61 -15.76
N ASP A 57 17.30 -4.33 -15.74
CA ASP A 57 18.18 -3.26 -16.29
C ASP A 57 19.26 -2.86 -15.30
N SER A 58 18.90 -2.70 -14.03
CA SER A 58 19.85 -2.33 -12.99
C SER A 58 19.57 -3.02 -11.66
N LEU A 59 20.65 -3.40 -10.98
CA LEU A 59 20.69 -3.87 -9.62
C LEU A 59 21.77 -3.05 -8.90
N GLY A 60 21.33 -2.20 -7.97
CA GLY A 60 22.17 -1.18 -7.32
C GLY A 60 22.69 -1.59 -5.95
N VAL A 61 22.63 -2.88 -5.61
CA VAL A 61 23.10 -3.42 -4.32
C VAL A 61 23.75 -4.78 -4.50
N ASP A 62 24.71 -5.07 -3.65
CA ASP A 62 25.36 -6.37 -3.52
C ASP A 62 25.13 -6.98 -2.13
N GLU A 63 25.46 -8.27 -1.98
CA GLU A 63 25.34 -8.97 -0.69
C GLU A 63 26.24 -8.30 0.36
N GLY A 64 25.66 -8.05 1.53
CA GLY A 64 26.30 -7.33 2.63
C GLY A 64 26.03 -5.84 2.67
N ASP A 65 25.47 -5.26 1.61
CA ASP A 65 25.13 -3.84 1.57
C ASP A 65 24.03 -3.48 2.55
N THR A 66 24.15 -2.29 3.13
CA THR A 66 23.10 -1.70 3.99
C THR A 66 22.17 -0.83 3.17
N THR A 67 20.88 -0.96 3.41
CA THR A 67 19.84 -0.22 2.70
C THR A 67 19.06 0.71 3.62
N ARG A 68 18.45 1.75 3.05
CA ARG A 68 17.56 2.70 3.74
C ARG A 68 16.13 2.52 3.22
N PRO A 69 15.10 2.82 4.05
CA PRO A 69 13.72 2.82 3.59
C PRO A 69 13.55 3.69 2.34
N GLY A 70 12.84 3.17 1.33
CA GLY A 70 12.60 3.87 0.06
C GLY A 70 13.77 3.88 -0.92
N GLN A 71 14.93 3.33 -0.59
CA GLN A 71 16.07 3.22 -1.50
C GLN A 71 15.73 2.30 -2.66
N ASP A 72 15.99 2.74 -3.91
CA ASP A 72 15.87 1.90 -5.10
C ASP A 72 16.96 0.81 -5.08
N LEU A 73 16.56 -0.44 -5.14
CA LEU A 73 17.46 -1.61 -5.12
C LEU A 73 17.66 -2.20 -6.51
N ALA A 74 16.56 -2.32 -7.25
CA ALA A 74 16.57 -2.93 -8.58
C ALA A 74 15.51 -2.29 -9.48
N ARG A 75 15.71 -2.37 -10.80
CA ARG A 75 14.82 -1.83 -11.81
C ARG A 75 14.80 -2.68 -13.06
N LEU A 76 13.60 -2.93 -13.58
CA LEU A 76 13.42 -3.53 -14.90
C LEU A 76 13.64 -2.50 -16.01
N ASP A 77 13.79 -2.98 -17.26
CA ASP A 77 13.84 -2.15 -18.45
C ASP A 77 12.51 -1.41 -18.65
N LEU A 78 12.54 -0.09 -18.50
CA LEU A 78 11.37 0.78 -18.56
C LEU A 78 11.04 1.25 -19.99
N GLY A 79 11.85 0.94 -21.01
CA GLY A 79 11.74 1.53 -22.34
C GLY A 79 10.35 1.41 -22.95
N ALA A 80 9.81 0.19 -23.02
CA ALA A 80 8.48 -0.05 -23.57
C ALA A 80 7.36 0.63 -22.78
N MET A 81 7.47 0.64 -21.44
CA MET A 81 6.43 1.21 -20.59
C MET A 81 6.45 2.74 -20.59
N THR A 82 7.63 3.35 -20.68
CA THR A 82 7.76 4.81 -20.85
C THR A 82 7.17 5.28 -22.19
N ALA A 83 7.40 4.53 -23.28
CA ALA A 83 6.76 4.82 -24.56
C ALA A 83 5.22 4.74 -24.48
N ARG A 84 4.67 3.74 -23.79
CA ARG A 84 3.21 3.64 -23.54
C ARG A 84 2.68 4.82 -22.71
N ARG A 85 3.42 5.24 -21.69
CA ARG A 85 3.06 6.43 -20.89
C ARG A 85 2.99 7.68 -21.75
N ASP A 86 3.96 7.87 -22.63
CA ASP A 86 4.03 9.06 -23.50
C ASP A 86 2.90 9.02 -24.54
N GLN A 87 2.54 7.84 -25.06
CA GLN A 87 1.37 7.65 -25.91
C GLN A 87 0.06 7.99 -25.17
N ALA A 88 -0.11 7.51 -23.92
CA ALA A 88 -1.29 7.83 -23.12
C ALA A 88 -1.40 9.34 -22.82
N ARG A 89 -0.28 10.03 -22.59
CA ARG A 89 -0.25 11.48 -22.42
C ARG A 89 -0.69 12.22 -23.68
N ALA A 90 -0.27 11.76 -24.86
CA ALA A 90 -0.69 12.33 -26.12
C ALA A 90 -2.22 12.13 -26.35
N GLU A 91 -2.77 10.97 -25.98
CA GLU A 91 -4.22 10.70 -26.05
C GLU A 91 -5.02 11.61 -25.12
N ILE A 92 -4.54 11.85 -23.90
CA ILE A 92 -5.16 12.81 -22.99
C ILE A 92 -5.15 14.21 -23.61
N ALA A 93 -4.03 14.62 -24.20
CA ALA A 93 -3.92 15.94 -24.83
C ALA A 93 -4.91 16.10 -25.98
N ALA A 94 -5.06 15.09 -26.84
CA ALA A 94 -6.04 15.07 -27.93
C ALA A 94 -7.49 15.13 -27.40
N SER A 95 -7.82 14.29 -26.40
CA SER A 95 -9.15 14.29 -25.78
C SER A 95 -9.50 15.61 -25.11
N ARG A 96 -8.53 16.25 -24.44
CA ARG A 96 -8.71 17.59 -23.83
C ARG A 96 -8.87 18.70 -24.88
N ALA A 97 -8.15 18.62 -26.00
CA ALA A 97 -8.29 19.57 -27.08
C ALA A 97 -9.72 19.53 -27.70
N LEU A 98 -10.26 18.32 -27.92
CA LEU A 98 -11.63 18.15 -28.38
C LEU A 98 -12.66 18.65 -27.33
N LEU A 99 -12.44 18.38 -26.04
CA LEU A 99 -13.29 18.92 -24.99
C LEU A 99 -13.29 20.46 -24.98
N LEU A 100 -12.12 21.07 -25.16
CA LEU A 100 -11.97 22.51 -25.25
C LEU A 100 -12.71 23.08 -26.47
N GLU A 101 -12.63 22.43 -27.63
CA GLU A 101 -13.38 22.79 -28.83
C GLU A 101 -14.88 22.79 -28.54
N LEU A 102 -15.41 21.69 -27.99
CA LEU A 102 -16.82 21.56 -27.64
C LEU A 102 -17.28 22.57 -26.60
N THR A 103 -16.45 22.87 -25.60
CA THR A 103 -16.80 23.84 -24.55
C THR A 103 -16.72 25.30 -25.00
N ARG A 104 -15.88 25.61 -25.99
CA ARG A 104 -15.85 26.94 -26.63
C ARG A 104 -17.11 27.20 -27.46
N GLY A 105 -17.75 26.14 -27.95
CA GLY A 105 -18.98 26.25 -28.71
C GLY A 105 -18.78 26.76 -30.12
N THR A 106 -19.85 27.37 -30.68
CA THR A 106 -19.86 27.92 -32.03
C THR A 106 -18.86 29.08 -32.18
N ARG A 107 -18.14 29.12 -33.27
CA ARG A 107 -17.16 30.17 -33.53
C ARG A 107 -17.89 31.56 -33.67
N PRO A 108 -17.26 32.65 -33.24
CA PRO A 108 -17.86 33.99 -33.34
C PRO A 108 -18.25 34.32 -34.78
N GLU A 109 -17.48 33.91 -35.78
CA GLU A 109 -17.73 34.15 -37.21
C GLU A 109 -18.98 33.40 -37.68
N GLU A 110 -19.18 32.14 -37.27
CA GLU A 110 -20.37 31.34 -37.60
C GLU A 110 -21.63 31.92 -36.96
N LEU A 111 -21.50 32.39 -35.71
CA LEU A 111 -22.60 33.09 -35.02
C LEU A 111 -22.96 34.40 -35.71
N ALA A 112 -21.97 35.19 -36.13
CA ALA A 112 -22.18 36.43 -36.88
C ALA A 112 -22.86 36.18 -38.24
N GLN A 113 -22.47 35.12 -38.94
CA GLN A 113 -23.09 34.70 -40.19
C GLN A 113 -24.58 34.34 -39.99
N ALA A 114 -24.89 33.54 -38.97
CA ALA A 114 -26.26 33.15 -38.64
C ALA A 114 -27.10 34.40 -38.21
N ALA A 115 -26.54 35.33 -37.48
CA ALA A 115 -27.18 36.61 -37.10
C ALA A 115 -27.50 37.47 -38.32
N ALA A 116 -26.56 37.55 -39.28
CA ALA A 116 -26.78 38.32 -40.52
C ALA A 116 -27.88 37.67 -41.40
N ALA A 117 -27.91 36.34 -41.47
CA ALA A 117 -28.95 35.60 -42.22
C ALA A 117 -30.34 35.85 -41.56
N LYS A 118 -30.42 35.76 -40.23
CA LYS A 118 -31.66 36.09 -39.50
C LYS A 118 -32.12 37.53 -39.80
N LYS A 119 -31.23 38.51 -39.70
CA LYS A 119 -31.54 39.90 -39.96
C LYS A 119 -32.07 40.09 -41.39
N ALA A 120 -31.45 39.53 -42.40
CA ALA A 120 -31.88 39.63 -43.77
C ALA A 120 -33.27 38.99 -44.02
N ALA A 121 -33.62 37.92 -43.32
CA ALA A 121 -34.95 37.31 -43.39
C ALA A 121 -35.99 38.14 -42.65
N ASP A 122 -35.67 38.73 -41.50
CA ASP A 122 -36.54 39.64 -40.75
C ASP A 122 -36.86 40.92 -41.59
N ASP A 123 -35.85 41.50 -42.27
CA ASP A 123 -36.01 42.66 -43.14
C ASP A 123 -36.96 42.35 -44.33
N ARG A 124 -36.85 41.15 -44.94
CA ARG A 124 -37.76 40.70 -46.00
C ARG A 124 -39.19 40.48 -45.49
N LEU A 125 -39.36 39.91 -44.32
CA LEU A 125 -40.68 39.77 -43.71
C LEU A 125 -41.30 41.13 -43.46
N ALA A 126 -40.56 42.07 -42.92
CA ALA A 126 -41.04 43.45 -42.67
C ALA A 126 -41.46 44.15 -43.97
N ASP A 127 -40.80 43.91 -45.13
CA ASP A 127 -41.21 44.41 -46.43
C ASP A 127 -42.51 43.74 -46.89
N ALA A 128 -42.60 42.39 -46.82
CA ALA A 128 -43.82 41.65 -47.18
C ALA A 128 -45.03 42.04 -46.32
N ASP A 129 -44.82 42.29 -45.02
CA ASP A 129 -45.87 42.84 -44.12
C ASP A 129 -46.43 44.17 -44.62
N ARG A 130 -45.56 45.12 -45.01
CA ARG A 130 -45.97 46.44 -45.54
C ARG A 130 -46.71 46.29 -46.85
N ASP A 131 -46.25 45.38 -47.73
CA ASP A 131 -46.90 45.15 -49.02
C ASP A 131 -48.26 44.49 -48.84
N LEU A 132 -48.39 43.47 -47.97
CA LEU A 132 -49.68 42.88 -47.63
C LEU A 132 -50.67 43.92 -47.03
N ALA A 133 -50.23 44.77 -46.09
CA ALA A 133 -51.04 45.82 -45.50
C ALA A 133 -51.54 46.81 -46.56
N ARG A 134 -50.65 47.19 -47.46
CA ARG A 134 -51.01 48.08 -48.61
C ARG A 134 -52.03 47.40 -49.56
N ALA A 135 -51.79 46.12 -49.92
CA ALA A 135 -52.71 45.35 -50.77
C ALA A 135 -54.08 45.19 -50.13
N ARG A 136 -54.17 44.95 -48.84
CA ARG A 136 -55.46 44.91 -48.08
C ARG A 136 -56.21 46.23 -48.13
N THR A 137 -55.54 47.33 -47.94
CA THR A 137 -56.13 48.66 -47.99
C THR A 137 -56.65 49.02 -49.37
N LEU A 138 -55.87 48.70 -50.44
CA LEU A 138 -56.26 48.99 -51.86
C LEU A 138 -57.39 48.05 -52.30
N PHE A 139 -57.41 46.80 -51.86
CA PHE A 139 -58.48 45.85 -52.14
C PHE A 139 -59.80 46.34 -51.51
N ALA A 140 -59.77 46.76 -50.26
CA ALA A 140 -60.94 47.32 -49.58
C ALA A 140 -61.49 48.62 -50.30
N ALA A 141 -60.58 49.33 -50.97
CA ALA A 141 -60.95 50.48 -51.78
C ALA A 141 -61.37 50.12 -53.23
N GLY A 142 -61.36 48.81 -53.62
CA GLY A 142 -61.69 48.36 -54.96
C GLY A 142 -60.63 48.66 -56.03
N ALA A 143 -59.38 49.02 -55.61
CA ALA A 143 -58.30 49.42 -56.50
C ALA A 143 -57.43 48.34 -57.03
N VAL A 144 -57.48 47.10 -56.43
CA VAL A 144 -56.72 45.91 -56.88
C VAL A 144 -57.62 44.66 -56.92
N SER A 145 -57.21 43.61 -57.65
CA SER A 145 -57.94 42.37 -57.76
C SER A 145 -57.71 41.44 -56.53
N GLN A 146 -58.57 40.45 -56.32
CA GLN A 146 -58.41 39.37 -55.30
C GLN A 146 -57.13 38.67 -55.55
N GLU A 147 -56.74 38.36 -56.77
CA GLU A 147 -55.48 37.69 -57.13
C GLU A 147 -54.24 38.46 -56.63
N ALA A 148 -54.29 39.81 -56.72
CA ALA A 148 -53.21 40.66 -56.22
C ALA A 148 -53.07 40.57 -54.69
N LEU A 149 -54.19 40.54 -53.95
CA LEU A 149 -54.22 40.35 -52.53
C LEU A 149 -53.72 38.99 -52.14
N ASP A 150 -54.17 37.90 -52.80
CA ASP A 150 -53.76 36.53 -52.54
C ASP A 150 -52.27 36.36 -52.80
N LYS A 151 -51.72 36.99 -53.83
CA LYS A 151 -50.27 36.98 -54.11
C LYS A 151 -49.46 37.69 -53.04
N ALA A 152 -49.93 38.82 -52.52
CA ALA A 152 -49.27 39.52 -51.42
C ALA A 152 -49.32 38.70 -50.12
N SER A 153 -50.45 38.03 -49.85
CA SER A 153 -50.61 37.12 -48.72
C SER A 153 -49.63 35.94 -48.79
N LEU A 154 -49.56 35.28 -49.99
CA LEU A 154 -48.62 34.19 -50.19
C LEU A 154 -47.15 34.64 -50.01
N ALA A 155 -46.79 35.82 -50.55
CA ALA A 155 -45.45 36.38 -50.39
C ALA A 155 -45.09 36.58 -48.92
N HIS A 156 -46.05 37.11 -48.14
CA HIS A 156 -45.91 37.32 -46.68
C HIS A 156 -45.70 35.97 -45.98
N ASP A 157 -46.55 34.95 -46.27
CA ASP A 157 -46.46 33.64 -45.60
C ASP A 157 -45.12 32.92 -45.90
N VAL A 158 -44.60 33.08 -47.14
CA VAL A 158 -43.26 32.59 -47.49
C VAL A 158 -42.18 33.33 -46.74
N ALA A 159 -42.24 34.68 -46.64
CA ALA A 159 -41.26 35.45 -45.92
C ALA A 159 -41.27 35.15 -44.39
N GLN A 160 -42.46 34.96 -43.81
CA GLN A 160 -42.65 34.52 -42.43
C GLN A 160 -41.99 33.20 -42.17
N SER A 161 -42.21 32.22 -43.05
CA SER A 161 -41.59 30.88 -42.94
C SER A 161 -40.04 30.95 -43.01
N GLN A 162 -39.51 31.80 -43.90
CA GLN A 162 -38.07 32.04 -44.03
C GLN A 162 -37.48 32.72 -42.81
N ALA A 163 -38.17 33.72 -42.21
CA ALA A 163 -37.75 34.40 -41.00
C ALA A 163 -37.71 33.44 -39.82
N THR A 164 -38.75 32.61 -39.69
CA THR A 164 -38.76 31.56 -38.64
C THR A 164 -37.60 30.58 -38.80
N GLN A 165 -37.35 30.06 -40.02
CA GLN A 165 -36.24 29.16 -40.30
C GLN A 165 -34.88 29.80 -39.96
N ALA A 166 -34.66 31.06 -40.31
CA ALA A 166 -33.42 31.77 -40.02
C ALA A 166 -33.26 32.06 -38.50
N ALA A 167 -34.36 32.34 -37.81
CA ALA A 167 -34.37 32.52 -36.35
C ALA A 167 -33.97 31.22 -35.61
N GLU A 168 -34.57 30.09 -36.00
CA GLU A 168 -34.22 28.78 -35.45
C GLU A 168 -32.76 28.42 -35.72
N GLY A 169 -32.26 28.68 -36.93
CA GLY A 169 -30.85 28.50 -37.32
C GLY A 169 -29.89 29.32 -36.42
N TYR A 170 -30.26 30.58 -36.15
CA TYR A 170 -29.47 31.41 -35.22
C TYR A 170 -29.51 30.88 -33.78
N GLN A 171 -30.66 30.48 -33.27
CA GLN A 171 -30.80 29.91 -31.94
C GLN A 171 -29.97 28.61 -31.81
N LEU A 172 -29.98 27.74 -32.85
CA LEU A 172 -29.17 26.54 -32.87
C LEU A 172 -27.67 26.85 -32.81
N ALA A 173 -27.21 27.85 -33.60
CA ALA A 173 -25.83 28.30 -33.56
C ALA A 173 -25.45 28.88 -32.19
N GLN A 174 -26.37 29.65 -31.57
CA GLN A 174 -26.18 30.24 -30.23
C GLN A 174 -26.14 29.16 -29.11
N ALA A 175 -26.99 28.14 -29.21
CA ALA A 175 -27.03 27.03 -28.25
C ALA A 175 -25.74 26.19 -28.24
N GLY A 176 -25.04 26.11 -29.39
CA GLY A 176 -23.81 25.39 -29.54
C GLY A 176 -23.95 23.87 -29.37
N PRO A 177 -22.87 23.16 -28.99
CA PRO A 177 -22.89 21.70 -28.78
C PRO A 177 -23.81 21.30 -27.64
N ARG A 178 -24.48 20.17 -27.81
CA ARG A 178 -25.36 19.60 -26.78
C ARG A 178 -24.58 19.25 -25.52
N ARG A 179 -25.19 19.45 -24.35
CA ARG A 179 -24.59 19.15 -23.03
C ARG A 179 -24.12 17.71 -22.92
N GLU A 180 -24.93 16.76 -23.43
CA GLU A 180 -24.62 15.33 -23.42
C GLU A 180 -23.33 15.01 -24.19
N ARG A 181 -23.07 15.75 -25.28
CA ARG A 181 -21.83 15.60 -26.05
C ARG A 181 -20.61 16.11 -25.27
N ILE A 182 -20.75 17.19 -24.55
CA ILE A 182 -19.69 17.72 -23.69
C ILE A 182 -19.42 16.77 -22.52
N GLU A 183 -20.47 16.22 -21.90
CA GLU A 183 -20.34 15.26 -20.80
C GLU A 183 -19.71 13.93 -21.27
N ALA A 184 -20.11 13.43 -22.43
CA ALA A 184 -19.49 12.28 -23.04
C ALA A 184 -17.99 12.47 -23.31
N GLN A 185 -17.60 13.68 -23.75
CA GLN A 185 -16.19 14.00 -23.98
C GLN A 185 -15.42 14.19 -22.67
N ARG A 186 -16.03 14.70 -21.61
CA ARG A 186 -15.42 14.72 -20.25
C ARG A 186 -15.12 13.30 -19.77
N ALA A 187 -16.09 12.41 -19.89
CA ALA A 187 -15.91 11.01 -19.54
C ALA A 187 -14.81 10.33 -20.40
N ALA A 188 -14.61 10.76 -21.65
CA ALA A 188 -13.51 10.29 -22.48
C ALA A 188 -12.14 10.76 -21.95
N VAL A 189 -12.03 12.00 -21.49
CA VAL A 189 -10.82 12.53 -20.82
C VAL A 189 -10.53 11.73 -19.55
N ASP A 190 -11.53 11.55 -18.68
CA ASP A 190 -11.39 10.84 -17.41
C ASP A 190 -10.91 9.38 -17.62
N ARG A 191 -11.44 8.72 -18.66
CA ARG A 191 -11.01 7.37 -19.06
C ARG A 191 -9.55 7.34 -19.51
N ALA A 192 -9.13 8.33 -20.34
CA ALA A 192 -7.75 8.42 -20.80
C ALA A 192 -6.78 8.71 -19.63
N GLU A 193 -7.18 9.54 -18.70
CA GLU A 193 -6.42 9.79 -17.45
C GLU A 193 -6.34 8.55 -16.57
N GLY A 194 -7.43 7.76 -16.50
CA GLY A 194 -7.43 6.46 -15.81
C GLY A 194 -6.42 5.48 -16.42
N ALA A 195 -6.34 5.43 -17.75
CA ALA A 195 -5.36 4.60 -18.45
C ALA A 195 -3.90 5.06 -18.16
N LEU A 196 -3.65 6.36 -18.09
CA LEU A 196 -2.32 6.88 -17.70
C LEU A 196 -1.97 6.47 -16.27
N ARG A 197 -2.88 6.64 -15.30
CA ARG A 197 -2.64 6.21 -13.91
C ARG A 197 -2.29 4.74 -13.79
N GLN A 198 -2.94 3.88 -14.59
CA GLN A 198 -2.60 2.45 -14.62
C GLN A 198 -1.16 2.22 -15.08
N ILE A 199 -0.74 2.87 -16.18
CA ILE A 199 0.63 2.76 -16.70
C ILE A 199 1.66 3.29 -15.69
N GLU A 200 1.35 4.38 -14.99
CA GLU A 200 2.23 4.95 -13.95
C GLU A 200 2.36 4.00 -12.75
N ALA A 201 1.30 3.33 -12.34
CA ALA A 201 1.36 2.27 -11.32
C ALA A 201 2.21 1.08 -11.79
N ASP A 202 2.06 0.65 -13.04
CA ASP A 202 2.88 -0.42 -13.61
C ASP A 202 4.38 -0.04 -13.64
N LEU A 203 4.71 1.22 -13.95
CA LEU A 203 6.08 1.75 -13.89
C LEU A 203 6.67 1.72 -12.47
N GLU A 204 5.87 2.00 -11.44
CA GLU A 204 6.29 1.86 -10.05
C GLU A 204 6.53 0.39 -9.68
N HIS A 205 5.71 -0.53 -10.15
CA HIS A 205 5.89 -1.97 -9.96
C HIS A 205 7.11 -2.56 -10.69
N MET A 206 7.71 -1.82 -11.62
CA MET A 206 8.97 -2.17 -12.28
C MET A 206 10.21 -1.73 -11.48
N ARG A 207 10.04 -1.26 -10.24
CA ARG A 207 11.11 -0.91 -9.32
C ARG A 207 10.96 -1.68 -8.02
N ILE A 208 12.07 -2.12 -7.46
CA ILE A 208 12.12 -2.68 -6.11
C ILE A 208 12.74 -1.61 -5.21
N ARG A 209 11.99 -1.22 -4.17
CA ARG A 209 12.48 -0.32 -3.13
C ARG A 209 12.55 -1.06 -1.79
N SER A 210 13.52 -0.68 -0.97
CA SER A 210 13.64 -1.21 0.38
C SER A 210 12.47 -0.73 1.25
N PRO A 211 11.71 -1.64 1.88
CA PRO A 211 10.61 -1.27 2.77
C PRO A 211 11.09 -0.78 4.14
N PHE A 212 12.32 -1.11 4.55
CA PHE A 212 12.91 -0.76 5.85
C PHE A 212 14.43 -0.63 5.75
N ALA A 213 15.06 -0.15 6.82
CA ALA A 213 16.52 -0.18 6.96
C ALA A 213 16.99 -1.62 7.18
N GLY A 214 17.82 -2.15 6.29
CA GLY A 214 18.21 -3.54 6.31
C GLY A 214 19.58 -3.82 5.74
N ILE A 215 19.90 -5.12 5.66
CA ILE A 215 21.13 -5.66 5.06
C ILE A 215 20.71 -6.66 4.00
N VAL A 216 21.27 -6.53 2.79
CA VAL A 216 21.09 -7.51 1.71
C VAL A 216 21.79 -8.83 2.10
N THR A 217 21.03 -9.91 2.22
CA THR A 217 21.57 -11.23 2.61
C THR A 217 21.79 -12.16 1.46
N ALA A 218 21.03 -12.00 0.39
CA ALA A 218 21.20 -12.78 -0.83
C ALA A 218 20.78 -12.01 -2.06
N LYS A 219 21.51 -12.21 -3.14
CA LYS A 219 21.23 -11.71 -4.48
C LYS A 219 20.89 -12.92 -5.37
N HIS A 220 19.63 -12.97 -5.83
CA HIS A 220 19.11 -14.13 -6.57
C HIS A 220 19.17 -13.94 -8.09
N ARG A 221 19.38 -12.72 -8.56
CA ARG A 221 19.36 -12.36 -9.99
C ARG A 221 20.50 -11.41 -10.34
N GLU A 222 20.91 -11.48 -11.61
CA GLU A 222 21.96 -10.63 -12.15
C GLU A 222 21.41 -9.66 -13.21
N ARG A 223 22.11 -8.54 -13.39
CA ARG A 223 21.77 -7.56 -14.44
C ARG A 223 21.75 -8.23 -15.82
N GLY A 224 20.68 -7.96 -16.60
CA GLY A 224 20.48 -8.51 -17.93
C GLY A 224 19.59 -9.76 -17.96
N GLU A 225 19.34 -10.42 -16.84
CA GLU A 225 18.44 -11.57 -16.76
C GLU A 225 16.97 -11.16 -16.97
N VAL A 226 16.19 -12.11 -17.49
CA VAL A 226 14.71 -11.99 -17.54
C VAL A 226 14.14 -12.56 -16.26
N VAL A 227 13.44 -11.71 -15.50
CA VAL A 227 12.86 -12.05 -14.21
C VAL A 227 11.36 -12.26 -14.36
N PRO A 228 10.85 -13.45 -14.01
CA PRO A 228 9.40 -13.69 -13.92
C PRO A 228 8.75 -12.88 -12.78
N ALA A 229 7.46 -12.57 -12.93
CA ALA A 229 6.69 -11.95 -11.85
C ALA A 229 6.69 -12.81 -10.57
N GLY A 230 6.84 -12.18 -9.42
CA GLY A 230 6.87 -12.83 -8.12
C GLY A 230 8.16 -13.59 -7.76
N SER A 231 9.14 -13.66 -8.67
CA SER A 231 10.42 -14.30 -8.37
C SER A 231 11.29 -13.40 -7.49
N PRO A 232 11.98 -13.94 -6.46
CA PRO A 232 12.89 -13.18 -5.64
C PRO A 232 14.07 -12.64 -6.47
N VAL A 233 14.42 -11.39 -6.21
CA VAL A 233 15.60 -10.72 -6.79
C VAL A 233 16.65 -10.49 -5.73
N VAL A 234 16.25 -9.98 -4.58
CA VAL A 234 17.11 -9.78 -3.41
C VAL A 234 16.36 -10.18 -2.14
N THR A 235 17.08 -10.79 -1.19
CA THR A 235 16.58 -11.00 0.18
C THR A 235 17.14 -9.91 1.08
N LEU A 236 16.24 -9.22 1.76
CA LEU A 236 16.58 -8.15 2.69
C LEU A 236 16.25 -8.54 4.12
N ARG A 237 17.21 -8.44 5.02
CA ARG A 237 17.06 -8.70 6.45
C ARG A 237 16.85 -7.39 7.18
N ASN A 238 15.82 -7.32 8.00
CA ASN A 238 15.55 -6.15 8.83
C ASN A 238 16.57 -6.06 9.97
N ARG A 239 17.27 -4.92 10.05
CA ARG A 239 18.27 -4.69 11.07
C ARG A 239 17.68 -4.45 12.46
N ASP A 240 16.50 -3.84 12.52
CA ASP A 240 15.90 -3.38 13.78
C ASP A 240 14.90 -4.40 14.35
N ASP A 241 14.38 -5.33 13.53
CA ASP A 241 13.43 -6.35 13.96
C ASP A 241 14.14 -7.69 14.17
N ARG A 242 14.79 -7.82 15.33
CA ARG A 242 15.55 -9.01 15.75
C ARG A 242 15.03 -9.55 17.07
N TRP A 243 15.06 -10.86 17.21
CA TRP A 243 14.70 -11.56 18.42
C TRP A 243 15.59 -12.79 18.63
N VAL A 244 15.63 -13.27 19.88
CA VAL A 244 16.15 -14.59 20.17
C VAL A 244 14.97 -15.55 20.24
N ARG A 245 14.99 -16.61 19.44
CA ARG A 245 14.05 -17.73 19.56
C ARG A 245 14.65 -18.72 20.54
N ILE A 246 14.04 -18.85 21.70
CA ILE A 246 14.41 -19.80 22.75
C ILE A 246 13.34 -20.86 22.89
N TYR A 247 13.71 -21.98 23.50
CA TYR A 247 12.84 -23.12 23.75
C TYR A 247 12.68 -23.35 25.25
N VAL A 248 11.48 -23.08 25.77
CA VAL A 248 11.13 -23.20 27.17
C VAL A 248 10.40 -24.52 27.41
N PRO A 249 10.84 -25.37 28.38
CA PRO A 249 10.14 -26.61 28.70
C PRO A 249 8.71 -26.37 29.19
N GLU A 250 7.79 -27.31 28.84
CA GLU A 250 6.38 -27.25 29.21
C GLU A 250 6.13 -26.92 30.70
N ARG A 251 6.95 -27.50 31.58
CA ARG A 251 6.82 -27.28 33.04
C ARG A 251 7.09 -25.82 33.46
N GLN A 252 7.76 -25.01 32.62
CA GLN A 252 8.17 -23.65 32.92
C GLN A 252 7.43 -22.60 32.10
N VAL A 253 6.82 -22.99 30.97
CA VAL A 253 6.17 -22.02 30.07
C VAL A 253 5.01 -21.28 30.73
N GLY A 254 4.27 -21.92 31.67
CA GLY A 254 3.20 -21.26 32.42
C GLY A 254 3.64 -20.10 33.30
N ARG A 255 4.95 -19.89 33.48
CA ARG A 255 5.55 -18.80 34.25
C ARG A 255 6.08 -17.67 33.35
N VAL A 256 6.07 -17.84 32.03
CA VAL A 256 6.50 -16.86 31.05
C VAL A 256 5.29 -16.13 30.52
N HIS A 257 5.35 -14.80 30.52
CA HIS A 257 4.30 -13.95 30.02
C HIS A 257 4.83 -13.00 28.95
N VAL A 258 3.99 -12.67 27.99
CA VAL A 258 4.32 -11.63 27.02
C VAL A 258 4.50 -10.31 27.78
N GLY A 259 5.59 -9.62 27.51
CA GLY A 259 5.97 -8.41 28.25
C GLY A 259 7.07 -8.65 29.31
N ASP A 260 7.38 -9.90 29.66
CA ASP A 260 8.41 -10.21 30.64
C ASP A 260 9.78 -9.69 30.17
N ALA A 261 10.51 -9.08 31.12
CA ALA A 261 11.88 -8.63 30.88
C ALA A 261 12.81 -9.85 30.82
N ALA A 262 13.76 -9.82 29.89
CA ALA A 262 14.76 -10.85 29.72
C ALA A 262 16.16 -10.24 29.58
N THR A 263 17.16 -11.05 29.97
CA THR A 263 18.58 -10.73 29.78
C THR A 263 19.16 -11.73 28.78
N ILE A 264 19.78 -11.21 27.72
CA ILE A 264 20.36 -11.99 26.64
C ILE A 264 21.88 -11.95 26.78
N LYS A 265 22.54 -13.09 26.68
CA LYS A 265 24.00 -13.24 26.64
C LYS A 265 24.39 -14.11 25.47
N THR A 266 25.59 -13.90 24.93
CA THR A 266 26.16 -14.72 23.86
C THR A 266 27.54 -15.18 24.23
N ASP A 267 27.99 -16.28 23.62
CA ASP A 267 29.35 -16.78 23.81
C ASP A 267 30.41 -15.87 23.22
N ALA A 268 30.01 -14.99 22.28
CA ALA A 268 30.93 -14.05 21.64
C ALA A 268 31.43 -12.96 22.59
N ASP A 269 30.58 -12.53 23.55
CA ASP A 269 30.96 -11.63 24.63
C ASP A 269 30.21 -12.01 25.93
N PRO A 270 30.73 -12.94 26.73
CA PRO A 270 30.08 -13.39 27.96
C PRO A 270 29.92 -12.31 29.04
N LYS A 271 30.69 -11.23 28.94
CA LYS A 271 30.65 -10.12 29.91
C LYS A 271 29.54 -9.13 29.62
N ARG A 272 29.10 -9.05 28.37
CA ARG A 272 28.06 -8.14 27.93
C ARG A 272 26.67 -8.80 28.00
N ALA A 273 25.74 -8.10 28.60
CA ALA A 273 24.35 -8.52 28.69
C ALA A 273 23.47 -7.51 27.93
N TYR A 274 22.63 -8.03 27.06
CA TYR A 274 21.66 -7.24 26.30
C TYR A 274 20.30 -7.37 26.95
N ARG A 275 19.52 -6.29 26.90
CA ARG A 275 18.12 -6.32 27.35
C ARG A 275 17.25 -6.95 26.28
N GLY A 276 16.21 -7.63 26.71
CA GLY A 276 15.18 -8.14 25.84
C GLY A 276 13.83 -8.18 26.51
N GLN A 277 12.80 -8.34 25.72
CA GLN A 277 11.42 -8.48 26.17
C GLN A 277 10.75 -9.63 25.45
N VAL A 278 10.01 -10.45 26.19
CA VAL A 278 9.19 -11.53 25.61
C VAL A 278 8.08 -10.90 24.79
N ILE A 279 8.03 -11.22 23.48
CA ILE A 279 7.03 -10.69 22.55
C ILE A 279 6.05 -11.74 22.03
N PHE A 280 6.41 -13.04 22.13
CA PHE A 280 5.59 -14.12 21.62
C PHE A 280 5.90 -15.41 22.37
N ILE A 281 4.85 -16.19 22.59
CA ILE A 281 4.92 -17.57 23.15
C ILE A 281 4.09 -18.42 22.21
N ALA A 282 4.69 -19.52 21.69
CA ALA A 282 4.00 -20.45 20.81
C ALA A 282 2.82 -21.11 21.52
N THR A 283 1.70 -21.26 20.84
CA THR A 283 0.49 -21.91 21.34
C THR A 283 0.53 -23.44 21.22
N GLN A 284 1.49 -23.96 20.43
CA GLN A 284 1.71 -25.38 20.23
C GLN A 284 3.11 -25.75 20.68
N ALA A 285 3.21 -26.91 21.33
CA ALA A 285 4.50 -27.47 21.70
C ALA A 285 5.22 -28.04 20.48
N GLU A 286 6.53 -27.87 20.46
CA GLU A 286 7.44 -28.44 19.47
C GLU A 286 8.32 -29.47 20.15
N PHE A 287 8.84 -30.45 19.37
CA PHE A 287 9.89 -31.34 19.88
C PHE A 287 11.23 -30.62 19.81
N THR A 288 12.07 -30.83 20.82
CA THR A 288 13.44 -30.25 20.83
C THR A 288 14.15 -30.49 19.51
N PRO A 289 14.75 -29.47 18.86
CA PRO A 289 15.54 -29.63 17.64
C PRO A 289 16.66 -30.68 17.87
N ARG A 290 16.98 -31.47 16.84
CA ARG A 290 17.88 -32.65 16.89
C ARG A 290 19.36 -32.41 17.28
N SER A 291 19.73 -31.23 17.73
CA SER A 291 21.11 -30.92 18.13
C SER A 291 21.51 -31.40 19.53
N VAL A 292 20.65 -32.11 20.27
CA VAL A 292 20.91 -32.57 21.62
C VAL A 292 21.31 -34.06 21.60
N GLN A 293 22.49 -34.36 22.18
CA GLN A 293 23.18 -35.64 22.00
C GLN A 293 22.84 -36.73 23.04
N THR A 294 21.96 -36.51 24.01
CA THR A 294 21.65 -37.48 25.06
C THR A 294 20.25 -38.10 24.92
N LYS A 295 20.13 -39.41 25.24
CA LYS A 295 18.88 -40.17 25.11
C LYS A 295 17.74 -39.67 26.00
N GLU A 296 18.03 -38.97 27.10
CA GLU A 296 17.07 -38.51 28.09
C GLU A 296 16.46 -37.12 27.72
N GLU A 297 17.09 -36.39 26.81
CA GLU A 297 16.63 -35.09 26.34
C GLU A 297 15.79 -35.13 25.06
N ARG A 298 15.67 -36.29 24.41
CA ARG A 298 15.05 -36.45 23.07
C ARG A 298 13.52 -36.35 23.02
N VAL A 299 12.83 -36.23 24.15
CA VAL A 299 11.36 -36.26 24.20
C VAL A 299 10.83 -35.25 25.22
N ARG A 300 11.36 -34.04 25.25
CA ARG A 300 10.74 -32.97 26.03
C ARG A 300 9.97 -32.05 25.11
N LEU A 301 8.68 -31.90 25.38
CA LEU A 301 7.86 -30.87 24.78
C LEU A 301 8.39 -29.52 25.24
N VAL A 302 8.66 -28.66 24.27
CA VAL A 302 9.12 -27.27 24.49
C VAL A 302 8.23 -26.31 23.74
N TYR A 303 8.13 -25.10 24.24
CA TYR A 303 7.43 -24.02 23.57
C TYR A 303 8.43 -23.00 23.06
N ALA A 304 8.30 -22.63 21.79
CA ALA A 304 9.10 -21.57 21.23
C ALA A 304 8.65 -20.22 21.81
N VAL A 305 9.61 -19.46 22.33
CA VAL A 305 9.39 -18.11 22.86
C VAL A 305 10.30 -17.15 22.11
N LYS A 306 9.73 -16.03 21.61
CA LYS A 306 10.52 -14.98 20.98
C LYS A 306 10.78 -13.86 21.98
N VAL A 307 12.03 -13.50 22.13
CA VAL A 307 12.50 -12.42 22.99
C VAL A 307 13.12 -11.34 22.11
N ARG A 308 12.44 -10.20 21.96
CA ARG A 308 12.96 -9.07 21.18
C ARG A 308 14.23 -8.54 21.79
N ILE A 309 15.21 -8.22 20.96
CA ILE A 309 16.48 -7.64 21.37
C ILE A 309 16.30 -6.12 21.49
N GLU A 310 16.71 -5.56 22.61
CA GLU A 310 16.70 -4.12 22.88
C GLU A 310 18.11 -3.63 23.19
N GLY A 311 18.48 -2.46 22.64
CA GLY A 311 19.72 -1.79 23.01
C GLY A 311 20.99 -2.36 22.40
N ASP A 312 20.90 -2.92 21.16
CA ASP A 312 22.06 -3.32 20.36
C ASP A 312 22.22 -2.47 19.08
N PRO A 313 22.60 -1.18 19.22
CA PRO A 313 22.76 -0.28 18.07
C PRO A 313 23.95 -0.63 17.19
N ALA A 314 24.95 -1.32 17.73
CA ALA A 314 26.16 -1.74 17.02
C ALA A 314 25.95 -3.00 16.17
N TYR A 315 24.77 -3.63 16.22
CA TYR A 315 24.44 -4.86 15.48
C TYR A 315 25.41 -6.02 15.83
N GLU A 316 25.74 -6.16 17.11
CA GLU A 316 26.66 -7.20 17.58
C GLU A 316 25.99 -8.58 17.62
N LEU A 317 24.70 -8.61 17.99
CA LEU A 317 23.87 -9.82 17.95
C LEU A 317 23.42 -10.11 16.52
N LYS A 318 24.19 -10.90 15.79
CA LYS A 318 23.90 -11.24 14.40
C LYS A 318 22.96 -12.46 14.32
N PRO A 319 22.00 -12.50 13.41
CA PRO A 319 21.18 -13.67 13.15
C PRO A 319 22.05 -14.91 12.88
N GLY A 320 21.61 -16.06 13.45
CA GLY A 320 22.38 -17.32 13.45
C GLY A 320 23.28 -17.49 14.67
N MET A 321 23.54 -16.46 15.49
CA MET A 321 24.34 -16.60 16.70
C MET A 321 23.54 -17.35 17.79
N PRO A 322 24.16 -18.31 18.51
CA PRO A 322 23.59 -18.87 19.72
C PRO A 322 23.54 -17.81 20.83
N ALA A 323 22.49 -17.84 21.61
CA ALA A 323 22.31 -16.93 22.74
C ALA A 323 21.58 -17.62 23.90
N ASP A 324 22.01 -17.30 25.11
CA ASP A 324 21.35 -17.69 26.36
C ASP A 324 20.46 -16.54 26.85
N VAL A 325 19.24 -16.88 27.19
CA VAL A 325 18.25 -15.92 27.66
C VAL A 325 17.78 -16.31 29.05
N ARG A 326 17.84 -15.34 29.95
CA ARG A 326 17.30 -15.42 31.29
C ARG A 326 16.05 -14.58 31.41
N ILE A 327 14.90 -15.22 31.68
CA ILE A 327 13.61 -14.58 31.88
C ILE A 327 13.30 -14.51 33.38
N GLY A 328 12.80 -13.37 33.88
CA GLY A 328 12.41 -13.24 35.27
C GLY A 328 13.62 -13.20 36.19
N GLY A 329 14.29 -12.09 36.24
CA GLY A 329 15.25 -11.67 37.24
C GLY A 329 15.28 -10.19 37.18
N THR A 330 15.33 -9.50 38.31
CA THR A 330 15.39 -8.05 38.40
C THR A 330 16.52 -7.47 37.56
N ALA A 331 16.26 -7.28 36.26
CA ALA A 331 17.10 -6.49 35.37
C ALA A 331 16.78 -5.00 35.58
N GLY A 332 17.03 -4.48 36.75
CA GLY A 332 16.67 -3.12 37.12
C GLY A 332 17.57 -2.46 38.10
N ALA A 333 18.92 -2.63 38.03
CA ALA A 333 19.79 -1.82 38.92
C ALA A 333 21.26 -1.71 38.51
N ALA A 334 21.66 -2.01 37.28
CA ALA A 334 23.11 -1.97 36.96
C ALA A 334 23.49 -1.20 35.67
N ALA A 335 22.65 -0.27 35.20
CA ALA A 335 23.01 0.56 34.03
C ALA A 335 22.64 2.03 34.23
N ALA A 336 22.85 2.56 35.47
CA ALA A 336 22.87 4.00 35.75
C ALA A 336 24.08 4.27 36.62
N ARG A 337 25.26 4.20 36.03
CA ARG A 337 26.49 4.90 36.52
C ARG A 337 27.45 5.04 35.35
#